data_ce5430631fe657b68305462d9daf92f0
#
_entry.id   ce5430631fe657b68305462d9daf92f0
#
_cell.length_a   1.000
_cell.length_b   1.000
_cell.length_c   1.000
_cell.angle_alpha   90.00
_cell.angle_beta   90.00
_cell.angle_gamma   90.00
#
_symmetry.space_group_name_H-M   'P 1'
#
loop_
_entity.id
_entity.type
_entity.pdbx_description
1 polymer ?
#
loop_
_entity_poly.entity_id
_entity_poly.type
_entity_poly.pdbx_seq_one_letter_code
_entity_poly.pdbx_strand_id
1 'polypeptide(L)'
;MTIEERKTLVEPSEELDIVILEEECPEKSTRIDADLSPQMRDSIVRFLKDNKDVFAWSHEDMPSIDPSIISHKLNVKPCLHPIKQKRRVFAPKRNNAIMEEVDKLLTTNFIREVFYPDWLANVVMVKKANGKWRMGVDFTDLNKTCPKDSFLLPRIDQLVDSIAGHKLLTFMDAFLGYDQIIMDEADQEKTSFITSTGLFCYKVMPFELKNAGATYQRLMN
;
A
#
# COMPACT_ATOMS: atom_id res chain seq x y z
N MET A 1 -29.22 -3.06 -15.57
CA MET A 1 -28.27 -3.90 -14.80
C MET A 1 -28.00 -3.17 -13.51
N THR A 2 -28.56 -3.64 -12.43
CA THR A 2 -28.51 -3.05 -11.10
C THR A 2 -27.17 -3.38 -10.42
N ILE A 3 -26.72 -2.49 -9.54
CA ILE A 3 -25.43 -2.59 -8.79
C ILE A 3 -25.31 -3.88 -7.94
N GLU A 4 -26.40 -4.59 -7.71
CA GLU A 4 -26.45 -5.86 -6.98
C GLU A 4 -25.94 -7.08 -7.77
N GLU A 5 -25.95 -7.01 -9.12
CA GLU A 5 -25.48 -8.12 -9.97
C GLU A 5 -23.94 -8.21 -10.09
N ARG A 6 -23.19 -7.24 -9.55
CA ARG A 6 -21.71 -7.25 -9.55
C ARG A 6 -21.06 -7.90 -8.32
N LYS A 7 -21.81 -8.54 -7.45
CA LYS A 7 -21.30 -9.13 -6.20
C LYS A 7 -20.97 -10.62 -6.24
N THR A 8 -21.10 -11.29 -7.35
CA THR A 8 -20.38 -12.56 -7.54
C THR A 8 -18.98 -12.25 -8.04
N LEU A 9 -18.06 -12.03 -7.12
CA LEU A 9 -16.66 -12.32 -7.36
C LEU A 9 -16.64 -13.76 -7.88
N VAL A 10 -16.41 -13.92 -9.19
CA VAL A 10 -16.11 -15.23 -9.76
C VAL A 10 -14.78 -15.61 -9.13
N GLU A 11 -14.83 -16.38 -8.05
CA GLU A 11 -13.64 -17.09 -7.57
C GLU A 11 -13.14 -17.94 -8.73
N PRO A 12 -11.83 -18.06 -8.92
CA PRO A 12 -11.28 -18.98 -9.92
C PRO A 12 -11.94 -20.35 -9.67
N SER A 13 -12.62 -20.88 -10.69
CA SER A 13 -13.30 -22.19 -10.58
C SER A 13 -12.29 -23.36 -10.62
N GLU A 14 -11.01 -23.07 -10.68
CA GLU A 14 -9.91 -24.00 -10.81
C GLU A 14 -9.33 -24.35 -9.43
N GLU A 15 -9.07 -25.62 -9.21
CA GLU A 15 -8.34 -26.07 -8.02
C GLU A 15 -6.91 -25.54 -8.07
N LEU A 16 -6.43 -25.05 -6.94
CA LEU A 16 -5.09 -24.48 -6.81
C LEU A 16 -4.22 -25.36 -5.91
N ASP A 17 -3.05 -25.72 -6.41
CA ASP A 17 -2.01 -26.39 -5.63
C ASP A 17 -1.16 -25.38 -4.87
N ILE A 18 -0.85 -25.71 -3.62
CA ILE A 18 0.09 -24.92 -2.81
C ILE A 18 1.52 -25.39 -3.10
N VAL A 19 2.38 -24.47 -3.47
CA VAL A 19 3.82 -24.70 -3.68
C VAL A 19 4.61 -23.99 -2.61
N ILE A 20 5.37 -24.75 -1.82
CA ILE A 20 6.30 -24.23 -0.83
C ILE A 20 7.58 -23.84 -1.56
N LEU A 21 7.99 -22.56 -1.45
CA LEU A 21 9.17 -22.04 -2.11
C LEU A 21 10.45 -22.25 -1.30
N GLU A 22 10.32 -22.35 0.03
CA GLU A 22 11.42 -22.57 0.95
C GLU A 22 11.06 -23.65 1.97
N GLU A 23 11.75 -24.78 1.94
CA GLU A 23 11.41 -25.96 2.76
C GLU A 23 11.54 -25.70 4.27
N GLU A 24 12.45 -24.80 4.65
CA GLU A 24 12.68 -24.42 6.06
C GLU A 24 11.59 -23.44 6.57
N CYS A 25 10.83 -22.80 5.66
CA CYS A 25 9.81 -21.80 5.96
C CYS A 25 8.52 -22.11 5.18
N PRO A 26 7.66 -23.04 5.64
CA PRO A 26 6.45 -23.47 4.92
C PRO A 26 5.43 -22.35 4.66
N GLU A 27 5.47 -21.27 5.42
CA GLU A 27 4.66 -20.06 5.21
C GLU A 27 5.06 -19.32 3.93
N LYS A 28 6.28 -19.49 3.43
CA LYS A 28 6.74 -18.95 2.15
C LYS A 28 6.25 -19.83 1.01
N SER A 29 4.97 -19.70 0.72
CA SER A 29 4.26 -20.49 -0.28
C SER A 29 3.50 -19.61 -1.26
N THR A 30 3.22 -20.17 -2.44
CA THR A 30 2.36 -19.59 -3.46
C THR A 30 1.37 -20.61 -3.99
N ARG A 31 0.44 -20.19 -4.83
CA ARG A 31 -0.58 -21.05 -5.42
C ARG A 31 -0.43 -21.08 -6.93
N ILE A 32 -0.50 -22.26 -7.50
CA ILE A 32 -0.50 -22.49 -8.94
C ILE A 32 -1.71 -23.33 -9.32
N ASP A 33 -2.12 -23.26 -10.57
CA ASP A 33 -3.20 -24.05 -11.12
C ASP A 33 -2.87 -25.56 -11.02
N ALA A 34 -3.81 -26.37 -10.50
CA ALA A 34 -3.66 -27.80 -10.34
C ALA A 34 -3.73 -28.56 -11.69
N ASP A 35 -4.39 -27.99 -12.70
CA ASP A 35 -4.58 -28.60 -14.03
C ASP A 35 -3.40 -28.39 -14.99
N LEU A 36 -2.30 -27.81 -14.51
CA LEU A 36 -1.09 -27.64 -15.33
C LEU A 36 -0.49 -28.99 -15.73
N SER A 37 0.00 -29.08 -16.98
CA SER A 37 0.77 -30.25 -17.39
C SER A 37 2.01 -30.41 -16.47
N PRO A 38 2.44 -31.65 -16.16
CA PRO A 38 3.58 -31.88 -15.27
C PRO A 38 4.84 -31.13 -15.67
N GLN A 39 5.14 -31.05 -16.94
CA GLN A 39 6.29 -30.31 -17.46
C GLN A 39 6.20 -28.81 -17.23
N MET A 40 5.01 -28.24 -17.43
CA MET A 40 4.76 -26.81 -17.19
C MET A 40 4.85 -26.51 -15.69
N ARG A 41 4.22 -27.35 -14.88
CA ARG A 41 4.26 -27.26 -13.43
C ARG A 41 5.69 -27.24 -12.91
N ASP A 42 6.51 -28.21 -13.30
CA ASP A 42 7.91 -28.30 -12.88
C ASP A 42 8.74 -27.07 -13.32
N SER A 43 8.47 -26.56 -14.51
CA SER A 43 9.14 -25.36 -15.02
C SER A 43 8.77 -24.13 -14.20
N ILE A 44 7.48 -23.94 -13.90
CA ILE A 44 6.98 -22.83 -13.08
C ILE A 44 7.52 -22.92 -11.64
N VAL A 45 7.45 -24.11 -11.03
CA VAL A 45 7.94 -24.32 -9.65
C VAL A 45 9.43 -24.02 -9.56
N ARG A 46 10.22 -24.49 -10.53
CA ARG A 46 11.65 -24.18 -10.58
C ARG A 46 11.90 -22.68 -10.71
N PHE A 47 11.22 -22.02 -11.65
CA PHE A 47 11.34 -20.59 -11.86
C PHE A 47 10.99 -19.80 -10.58
N LEU A 48 9.91 -20.15 -9.87
CA LEU A 48 9.51 -19.51 -8.63
C LEU A 48 10.54 -19.72 -7.51
N LYS A 49 11.10 -20.93 -7.39
CA LYS A 49 12.16 -21.23 -6.41
C LYS A 49 13.47 -20.50 -6.70
N ASP A 50 13.83 -20.40 -7.98
CA ASP A 50 15.06 -19.71 -8.41
C ASP A 50 14.98 -18.19 -8.21
N ASN A 51 13.77 -17.63 -8.15
CA ASN A 51 13.49 -16.19 -7.97
C ASN A 51 12.74 -15.90 -6.65
N LYS A 52 12.93 -16.72 -5.63
CA LYS A 52 12.22 -16.57 -4.35
C LYS A 52 12.48 -15.24 -3.63
N ASP A 53 13.60 -14.61 -3.91
CA ASP A 53 14.06 -13.33 -3.36
C ASP A 53 13.24 -12.11 -3.83
N VAL A 54 12.41 -12.27 -4.90
CA VAL A 54 11.52 -11.19 -5.35
C VAL A 54 10.15 -11.22 -4.64
N PHE A 55 9.88 -12.23 -3.81
CA PHE A 55 8.64 -12.34 -3.05
C PHE A 55 8.83 -11.87 -1.61
N ALA A 56 7.81 -11.23 -1.05
CA ALA A 56 7.77 -10.78 0.32
C ALA A 56 6.57 -11.40 1.05
N TRP A 57 6.78 -11.97 2.21
CA TRP A 57 5.75 -12.50 3.11
C TRP A 57 5.65 -11.68 4.40
N SER A 58 6.71 -10.91 4.71
CA SER A 58 6.78 -10.02 5.87
C SER A 58 7.33 -8.65 5.47
N HIS A 59 7.24 -7.69 6.39
CA HIS A 59 7.85 -6.37 6.21
C HIS A 59 9.38 -6.43 6.09
N GLU A 60 10.00 -7.42 6.72
CA GLU A 60 11.45 -7.61 6.74
C GLU A 60 11.97 -8.07 5.38
N ASP A 61 11.13 -8.74 4.58
CA ASP A 61 11.47 -9.19 3.24
C ASP A 61 11.44 -8.06 2.20
N MET A 62 10.96 -6.85 2.57
CA MET A 62 10.79 -5.74 1.63
C MET A 62 11.94 -4.72 1.75
N PRO A 63 12.83 -4.65 0.77
CA PRO A 63 13.69 -3.50 0.63
C PRO A 63 12.87 -2.27 0.20
N SER A 64 13.15 -1.11 0.81
CA SER A 64 12.62 0.15 0.31
C SER A 64 13.17 0.42 -1.09
N ILE A 65 12.35 1.02 -1.95
CA ILE A 65 12.79 1.44 -3.28
C ILE A 65 13.76 2.61 -3.12
N ASP A 66 14.88 2.56 -3.87
CA ASP A 66 15.87 3.63 -3.86
C ASP A 66 15.21 4.97 -4.24
N PRO A 67 15.32 6.01 -3.39
CA PRO A 67 14.73 7.33 -3.67
C PRO A 67 15.25 7.97 -4.97
N SER A 68 16.40 7.53 -5.49
CA SER A 68 16.91 7.98 -6.79
C SER A 68 16.10 7.45 -7.97
N ILE A 69 15.41 6.31 -7.80
CA ILE A 69 14.52 5.73 -8.80
C ILE A 69 13.17 6.45 -8.75
N ILE A 70 12.58 6.52 -7.56
CA ILE A 70 11.31 7.21 -7.34
C ILE A 70 11.15 7.64 -5.88
N SER A 71 10.61 8.83 -5.68
CA SER A 71 10.14 9.33 -4.38
C SER A 71 8.81 10.06 -4.57
N HIS A 72 7.98 10.08 -3.53
CA HIS A 72 6.73 10.82 -3.59
C HIS A 72 6.91 12.27 -3.15
N LYS A 73 6.53 13.21 -4.04
CA LYS A 73 6.57 14.65 -3.80
C LYS A 73 5.17 15.23 -3.77
N LEU A 74 4.89 16.05 -2.76
CA LEU A 74 3.59 16.70 -2.61
C LEU A 74 3.45 17.94 -3.51
N ASN A 75 4.57 18.59 -3.85
CA ASN A 75 4.59 19.81 -4.66
C ASN A 75 3.66 20.91 -4.12
N VAL A 76 3.53 21.02 -2.78
CA VAL A 76 2.71 22.05 -2.14
C VAL A 76 3.22 23.44 -2.55
N LYS A 77 2.31 24.31 -3.01
CA LYS A 77 2.67 25.68 -3.42
C LYS A 77 3.15 26.48 -2.20
N PRO A 78 4.32 27.15 -2.26
CA PRO A 78 4.90 27.87 -1.12
C PRO A 78 4.02 29.03 -0.59
N CYS A 79 3.11 29.55 -1.41
CA CYS A 79 2.20 30.63 -1.01
C CYS A 79 1.00 30.16 -0.18
N LEU A 80 0.81 28.86 0.00
CA LEU A 80 -0.30 28.32 0.76
C LEU A 80 0.11 28.12 2.23
N HIS A 81 -0.74 28.60 3.13
CA HIS A 81 -0.50 28.49 4.55
C HIS A 81 -0.76 27.07 5.05
N PRO A 82 0.13 26.53 5.91
CA PRO A 82 -0.08 25.28 6.59
C PRO A 82 -1.36 25.28 7.44
N ILE A 83 -2.01 24.12 7.54
CA ILE A 83 -3.22 23.95 8.33
C ILE A 83 -2.95 22.95 9.46
N LYS A 84 -3.27 23.36 10.68
CA LYS A 84 -3.28 22.48 11.85
C LYS A 84 -4.72 22.18 12.24
N GLN A 85 -5.16 20.94 12.01
CA GLN A 85 -6.50 20.52 12.39
C GLN A 85 -6.65 20.49 13.91
N LYS A 86 -7.84 20.88 14.41
CA LYS A 86 -8.14 20.76 15.84
C LYS A 86 -8.19 19.29 16.24
N ARG A 87 -7.45 18.93 17.31
CA ARG A 87 -7.35 17.55 17.79
C ARG A 87 -8.72 16.93 18.02
N ARG A 88 -8.94 15.74 17.47
CA ARG A 88 -10.09 14.87 17.76
C ARG A 88 -9.80 14.03 19.01
N VAL A 89 -10.83 13.84 19.84
CA VAL A 89 -10.76 12.98 21.02
C VAL A 89 -11.48 11.67 20.71
N PHE A 90 -10.84 10.55 20.99
CA PHE A 90 -11.40 9.22 20.77
C PHE A 90 -11.72 8.53 22.07
N ALA A 91 -12.71 7.64 22.06
CA ALA A 91 -12.98 6.75 23.19
C ALA A 91 -11.79 5.81 23.44
N PRO A 92 -11.58 5.32 24.69
CA PRO A 92 -10.40 4.51 25.05
C PRO A 92 -10.14 3.33 24.12
N LYS A 93 -11.19 2.61 23.71
CA LYS A 93 -11.08 1.46 22.81
C LYS A 93 -10.48 1.80 21.43
N ARG A 94 -10.81 2.99 20.89
CA ARG A 94 -10.22 3.48 19.64
C ARG A 94 -8.80 3.98 19.84
N ASN A 95 -8.52 4.63 20.96
CA ASN A 95 -7.16 5.07 21.28
C ASN A 95 -6.20 3.88 21.38
N ASN A 96 -6.60 2.78 22.01
CA ASN A 96 -5.75 1.58 22.09
C ASN A 96 -5.44 1.03 20.69
N ALA A 97 -6.45 0.96 19.82
CA ALA A 97 -6.24 0.50 18.43
C ALA A 97 -5.34 1.48 17.63
N ILE A 98 -5.39 2.79 17.90
CA ILE A 98 -4.47 3.77 17.30
C ILE A 98 -3.04 3.52 17.80
N MET A 99 -2.86 3.31 19.11
CA MET A 99 -1.54 3.06 19.69
C MET A 99 -0.90 1.79 19.12
N GLU A 100 -1.65 0.68 19.06
CA GLU A 100 -1.19 -0.58 18.47
C GLU A 100 -0.73 -0.40 17.00
N GLU A 101 -1.42 0.43 16.24
CA GLU A 101 -1.05 0.69 14.84
C GLU A 101 0.16 1.62 14.73
N VAL A 102 0.25 2.65 15.59
CA VAL A 102 1.43 3.53 15.65
C VAL A 102 2.68 2.75 16.04
N ASP A 103 2.59 1.84 17.02
CA ASP A 103 3.72 1.00 17.43
C ASP A 103 4.22 0.10 16.27
N LYS A 104 3.30 -0.47 15.49
CA LYS A 104 3.66 -1.23 14.27
C LYS A 104 4.37 -0.34 13.25
N LEU A 105 3.82 0.82 12.94
CA LEU A 105 4.40 1.74 11.97
C LEU A 105 5.77 2.28 12.42
N LEU A 106 6.00 2.44 13.72
CA LEU A 106 7.32 2.79 14.27
C LEU A 106 8.30 1.62 14.15
N THR A 107 7.87 0.40 14.49
CA THR A 107 8.69 -0.81 14.39
C THR A 107 9.14 -1.08 12.95
N THR A 108 8.25 -0.85 11.97
CA THR A 108 8.57 -0.97 10.53
C THR A 108 9.31 0.26 9.98
N ASN A 109 9.59 1.27 10.81
CA ASN A 109 10.26 2.51 10.40
C ASN A 109 9.52 3.30 9.30
N PHE A 110 8.21 3.13 9.18
CA PHE A 110 7.38 3.84 8.19
C PHE A 110 7.02 5.25 8.64
N ILE A 111 7.02 5.49 9.96
CA ILE A 111 6.81 6.81 10.55
C ILE A 111 7.97 7.16 11.49
N ARG A 112 8.06 8.45 11.81
CA ARG A 112 8.94 8.96 12.87
C ARG A 112 8.23 9.99 13.71
N GLU A 113 8.70 10.19 14.94
CA GLU A 113 8.25 11.27 15.80
C GLU A 113 8.70 12.63 15.24
N VAL A 114 7.86 13.66 15.43
CA VAL A 114 8.14 15.04 15.01
C VAL A 114 7.81 16.03 16.10
N PHE A 115 8.50 17.16 16.05
CA PHE A 115 8.32 18.27 16.98
C PHE A 115 7.97 19.55 16.23
N TYR A 116 6.90 20.21 16.65
CA TYR A 116 6.45 21.49 16.11
C TYR A 116 6.16 21.52 14.59
N PRO A 117 5.51 20.50 14.02
CA PRO A 117 5.23 20.50 12.60
C PRO A 117 4.33 21.66 12.20
N ASP A 118 4.49 22.19 10.98
CA ASP A 118 3.62 23.24 10.46
C ASP A 118 2.26 22.70 10.02
N TRP A 119 2.22 21.53 9.42
CA TRP A 119 1.01 20.81 9.05
C TRP A 119 0.63 19.80 10.12
N LEU A 120 -0.67 19.67 10.42
CA LEU A 120 -1.11 18.69 11.40
C LEU A 120 -2.49 18.15 11.04
N ALA A 121 -2.57 16.86 10.80
CA ALA A 121 -3.79 16.12 10.48
C ALA A 121 -4.28 15.29 11.67
N ASN A 122 -5.54 14.88 11.64
CA ASN A 122 -6.11 13.94 12.61
C ASN A 122 -6.08 12.50 12.06
N VAL A 123 -5.97 11.55 12.98
CA VAL A 123 -6.22 10.15 12.68
C VAL A 123 -7.73 9.94 12.42
N VAL A 124 -8.03 9.02 11.52
CA VAL A 124 -9.39 8.52 11.23
C VAL A 124 -9.41 7.01 11.45
N MET A 125 -10.44 6.53 12.15
CA MET A 125 -10.60 5.11 12.44
C MET A 125 -11.83 4.55 11.73
N VAL A 126 -11.62 3.58 10.86
CA VAL A 126 -12.68 2.88 10.12
C VAL A 126 -12.75 1.43 10.57
N LYS A 127 -13.95 0.94 10.87
CA LYS A 127 -14.16 -0.46 11.23
C LYS A 127 -14.36 -1.29 9.97
N LYS A 128 -13.49 -2.30 9.74
CA LYS A 128 -13.63 -3.26 8.64
C LYS A 128 -14.79 -4.23 8.89
N ALA A 129 -15.28 -4.90 7.84
CA ALA A 129 -16.34 -5.91 7.94
C ALA A 129 -15.99 -7.06 8.91
N ASN A 130 -14.71 -7.42 9.03
CA ASN A 130 -14.20 -8.42 9.97
C ASN A 130 -14.09 -7.92 11.43
N GLY A 131 -14.60 -6.72 11.73
CA GLY A 131 -14.60 -6.13 13.06
C GLY A 131 -13.29 -5.46 13.51
N LYS A 132 -12.19 -5.63 12.76
CA LYS A 132 -10.90 -4.98 13.04
C LYS A 132 -10.94 -3.50 12.66
N TRP A 133 -10.16 -2.68 13.36
CA TRP A 133 -9.99 -1.26 13.04
C TRP A 133 -8.92 -1.08 11.96
N ARG A 134 -9.14 -0.10 11.10
CA ARG A 134 -8.13 0.44 10.17
C ARG A 134 -7.90 1.89 10.53
N MET A 135 -6.65 2.24 10.75
CA MET A 135 -6.21 3.62 10.93
C MET A 135 -5.93 4.25 9.57
N GLY A 136 -6.35 5.48 9.40
CA GLY A 136 -5.99 6.37 8.29
C GLY A 136 -5.68 7.74 8.86
N VAL A 137 -5.20 8.67 8.02
CA VAL A 137 -4.92 10.05 8.39
C VAL A 137 -5.69 10.98 7.46
N ASP A 138 -6.38 11.97 8.02
CA ASP A 138 -7.21 12.91 7.28
C ASP A 138 -6.34 13.97 6.55
N PHE A 139 -5.82 13.60 5.41
CA PHE A 139 -5.02 14.50 4.56
C PHE A 139 -5.87 15.44 3.68
N THR A 140 -7.17 15.61 3.95
CA THR A 140 -8.06 16.42 3.12
C THR A 140 -7.52 17.82 2.88
N ASP A 141 -7.04 18.50 3.93
CA ASP A 141 -6.54 19.87 3.82
C ASP A 141 -5.18 19.94 3.11
N LEU A 142 -4.29 19.00 3.40
CA LEU A 142 -3.02 18.87 2.68
C LEU A 142 -3.26 18.61 1.18
N ASN A 143 -4.13 17.66 0.85
CA ASN A 143 -4.47 17.29 -0.52
C ASN A 143 -5.08 18.46 -1.35
N LYS A 144 -5.79 19.39 -0.71
CA LYS A 144 -6.30 20.60 -1.38
C LYS A 144 -5.17 21.50 -1.87
N THR A 145 -4.03 21.50 -1.19
CA THR A 145 -2.87 22.35 -1.51
C THR A 145 -1.92 21.73 -2.53
N CYS A 146 -2.00 20.42 -2.70
CA CYS A 146 -1.20 19.71 -3.71
C CYS A 146 -1.78 19.93 -5.10
N PRO A 147 -0.99 20.25 -6.12
CA PRO A 147 -1.45 20.28 -7.51
C PRO A 147 -1.85 18.88 -7.97
N LYS A 148 -2.80 18.79 -8.89
CA LYS A 148 -3.13 17.49 -9.51
C LYS A 148 -2.02 17.11 -10.49
N ASP A 149 -1.54 15.88 -10.36
CA ASP A 149 -0.68 15.27 -11.37
C ASP A 149 -1.52 14.87 -12.60
N SER A 150 -1.06 15.25 -13.76
CA SER A 150 -1.71 14.94 -15.04
C SER A 150 -1.24 13.61 -15.65
N PHE A 151 -0.52 12.78 -14.88
CA PHE A 151 -0.11 11.45 -15.34
C PHE A 151 -1.32 10.60 -15.71
N LEU A 152 -1.29 10.04 -16.91
CA LEU A 152 -2.37 9.23 -17.43
C LEU A 152 -2.32 7.84 -16.77
N LEU A 153 -3.37 7.53 -16.02
CA LEU A 153 -3.55 6.17 -15.51
C LEU A 153 -4.02 5.25 -16.65
N PRO A 154 -3.56 4.00 -16.70
CA PRO A 154 -3.98 3.05 -17.71
C PRO A 154 -5.50 2.83 -17.65
N ARG A 155 -6.13 2.70 -18.82
CA ARG A 155 -7.54 2.36 -18.91
C ARG A 155 -7.73 0.87 -18.66
N ILE A 156 -8.69 0.51 -17.81
CA ILE A 156 -8.99 -0.88 -17.46
C ILE A 156 -9.30 -1.70 -18.74
N ASP A 157 -10.07 -1.13 -19.67
CA ASP A 157 -10.41 -1.81 -20.93
C ASP A 157 -9.17 -2.18 -21.74
N GLN A 158 -8.18 -1.28 -21.82
CA GLN A 158 -6.92 -1.55 -22.52
C GLN A 158 -6.10 -2.64 -21.83
N LEU A 159 -6.12 -2.70 -20.49
CA LEU A 159 -5.46 -3.78 -19.75
C LEU A 159 -6.16 -5.12 -20.00
N VAL A 160 -7.49 -5.15 -19.98
CA VAL A 160 -8.27 -6.35 -20.28
C VAL A 160 -8.00 -6.82 -21.72
N ASP A 161 -7.97 -5.92 -22.69
CA ASP A 161 -7.68 -6.26 -24.09
C ASP A 161 -6.25 -6.82 -24.25
N SER A 162 -5.28 -6.30 -23.47
CA SER A 162 -3.89 -6.76 -23.54
C SER A 162 -3.68 -8.19 -23.04
N ILE A 163 -4.54 -8.68 -22.14
CA ILE A 163 -4.47 -10.05 -21.62
C ILE A 163 -5.40 -11.02 -22.37
N ALA A 164 -6.25 -10.51 -23.25
CA ALA A 164 -7.17 -11.34 -24.03
C ALA A 164 -6.40 -12.30 -24.95
N GLY A 165 -6.83 -13.56 -25.01
CA GLY A 165 -6.25 -14.61 -25.87
C GLY A 165 -5.04 -15.34 -25.26
N HIS A 166 -4.52 -14.92 -24.11
CA HIS A 166 -3.50 -15.67 -23.39
C HIS A 166 -4.13 -16.86 -22.64
N LYS A 167 -3.48 -18.03 -22.72
CA LYS A 167 -3.95 -19.26 -22.06
C LYS A 167 -3.58 -19.32 -20.59
N LEU A 168 -2.53 -18.62 -20.18
CA LEU A 168 -2.04 -18.56 -18.81
C LEU A 168 -1.91 -17.10 -18.40
N LEU A 169 -2.36 -16.81 -17.20
CA LEU A 169 -2.26 -15.49 -16.58
C LEU A 169 -1.53 -15.64 -15.25
N THR A 170 -0.63 -14.71 -14.95
CA THR A 170 0.00 -14.59 -13.64
C THR A 170 -0.49 -13.30 -12.99
N PHE A 171 -0.81 -13.40 -11.69
CA PHE A 171 -1.21 -12.25 -10.90
C PHE A 171 -0.15 -12.02 -9.84
N MET A 172 0.52 -10.88 -9.93
CA MET A 172 1.48 -10.43 -8.94
C MET A 172 0.91 -9.20 -8.22
N ASP A 173 0.84 -9.28 -6.91
CA ASP A 173 0.43 -8.15 -6.07
C ASP A 173 1.68 -7.60 -5.36
N ALA A 174 1.85 -6.28 -5.41
CA ALA A 174 2.95 -5.65 -4.70
C ALA A 174 2.61 -5.59 -3.21
N PHE A 175 3.28 -6.41 -2.41
CA PHE A 175 3.13 -6.41 -0.97
C PHE A 175 3.47 -5.01 -0.42
N LEU A 176 2.47 -4.35 0.19
CA LEU A 176 2.58 -2.98 0.71
C LEU A 176 3.20 -1.97 -0.28
N GLY A 177 2.82 -2.05 -1.54
CA GLY A 177 3.49 -1.33 -2.64
C GLY A 177 3.65 0.17 -2.44
N TYR A 178 2.71 0.84 -1.72
CA TYR A 178 2.83 2.26 -1.41
C TYR A 178 3.89 2.51 -0.34
N ASP A 179 4.00 1.65 0.66
CA ASP A 179 4.95 1.79 1.77
C ASP A 179 6.40 1.52 1.33
N GLN A 180 6.61 0.97 0.13
CA GLN A 180 7.95 0.84 -0.47
C GLN A 180 8.49 2.15 -1.05
N ILE A 181 7.60 3.11 -1.37
CA ILE A 181 7.98 4.40 -1.95
C ILE A 181 8.26 5.39 -0.82
N ILE A 182 9.47 5.92 -0.79
CA ILE A 182 9.87 6.89 0.22
C ILE A 182 9.29 8.28 -0.12
N MET A 183 8.83 9.00 0.89
CA MET A 183 8.47 10.42 0.76
C MET A 183 9.72 11.27 0.54
N ASP A 184 9.61 12.27 -0.31
CA ASP A 184 10.64 13.31 -0.37
C ASP A 184 10.87 13.93 1.01
N GLU A 185 12.12 14.05 1.44
CA GLU A 185 12.49 14.45 2.79
C GLU A 185 11.87 15.80 3.20
N ALA A 186 11.81 16.75 2.26
CA ALA A 186 11.21 18.06 2.49
C ALA A 186 9.67 18.01 2.65
N ASP A 187 9.05 16.90 2.26
CA ASP A 187 7.61 16.71 2.32
C ASP A 187 7.15 15.81 3.48
N GLN A 188 8.06 15.03 4.09
CA GLN A 188 7.71 14.11 5.18
C GLN A 188 6.93 14.81 6.31
N GLU A 189 7.43 15.92 6.83
CA GLU A 189 6.80 16.62 7.95
C GLU A 189 5.44 17.23 7.61
N LYS A 190 5.14 17.44 6.32
CA LYS A 190 3.81 17.87 5.88
C LYS A 190 2.75 16.79 6.08
N THR A 191 3.15 15.52 6.22
CA THR A 191 2.26 14.40 6.53
C THR A 191 2.02 14.19 8.02
N SER A 192 2.36 15.18 8.86
CA SER A 192 2.27 15.03 10.31
C SER A 192 0.85 14.84 10.80
N PHE A 193 0.70 13.94 11.77
CA PHE A 193 -0.58 13.65 12.39
C PHE A 193 -0.47 13.54 13.91
N ILE A 194 -1.60 13.79 14.60
CA ILE A 194 -1.69 13.81 16.05
C ILE A 194 -2.39 12.58 16.59
N THR A 195 -1.81 11.99 17.63
CA THR A 195 -2.37 10.87 18.40
C THR A 195 -2.51 11.23 19.86
N SER A 196 -2.87 10.27 20.71
CA SER A 196 -2.86 10.44 22.16
C SER A 196 -1.45 10.39 22.74
N THR A 197 -0.50 9.78 22.06
CA THR A 197 0.88 9.53 22.54
C THR A 197 1.91 10.51 21.99
N GLY A 198 1.62 11.16 20.86
CA GLY A 198 2.60 12.07 20.24
C GLY A 198 2.19 12.56 18.86
N LEU A 199 3.14 13.23 18.23
CA LEU A 199 3.07 13.72 16.86
C LEU A 199 4.03 12.90 16.01
N PHE A 200 3.54 12.40 14.89
CA PHE A 200 4.31 11.54 13.97
C PHE A 200 4.16 12.03 12.54
N CYS A 201 5.13 11.74 11.67
CA CYS A 201 5.00 11.91 10.23
C CYS A 201 5.42 10.65 9.48
N TYR A 202 4.94 10.50 8.25
CA TYR A 202 5.33 9.39 7.38
C TYR A 202 6.68 9.63 6.71
N LYS A 203 7.50 8.60 6.69
CA LYS A 203 8.74 8.51 5.91
C LYS A 203 8.48 7.87 4.54
N VAL A 204 7.46 7.02 4.46
CA VAL A 204 7.00 6.33 3.25
C VAL A 204 5.69 6.95 2.76
N MET A 205 5.29 6.67 1.55
CA MET A 205 4.09 7.22 0.93
C MET A 205 2.83 6.58 1.52
N PRO A 206 2.08 7.27 2.40
CA PRO A 206 0.86 6.70 2.99
C PRO A 206 -0.29 6.68 1.99
N PHE A 207 -1.29 5.85 2.28
CA PHE A 207 -2.56 5.91 1.59
C PHE A 207 -3.24 7.29 1.77
N GLU A 208 -4.16 7.62 0.85
CA GLU A 208 -4.97 8.84 0.86
C GLU A 208 -4.22 10.13 0.47
N LEU A 209 -2.93 10.11 0.20
CA LEU A 209 -2.25 11.26 -0.38
C LEU A 209 -2.66 11.46 -1.84
N LYS A 210 -2.85 12.74 -2.20
CA LYS A 210 -3.08 13.13 -3.59
C LYS A 210 -1.88 12.72 -4.45
N ASN A 211 -2.16 12.19 -5.64
CA ASN A 211 -1.17 11.72 -6.60
C ASN A 211 -0.39 10.46 -6.20
N ALA A 212 -0.65 9.84 -5.06
CA ALA A 212 -0.01 8.59 -4.68
C ALA A 212 -0.18 7.51 -5.76
N GLY A 213 -1.39 7.36 -6.32
CA GLY A 213 -1.65 6.44 -7.43
C GLY A 213 -0.85 6.76 -8.69
N ALA A 214 -0.64 8.05 -9.02
CA ALA A 214 0.17 8.44 -10.17
C ALA A 214 1.67 8.13 -9.95
N THR A 215 2.17 8.37 -8.73
CA THR A 215 3.55 8.00 -8.37
C THR A 215 3.75 6.50 -8.45
N TYR A 216 2.84 5.72 -7.87
CA TYR A 216 2.90 4.26 -7.92
C TYR A 216 2.84 3.74 -9.37
N GLN A 217 1.95 4.30 -10.20
CA GLN A 217 1.84 3.89 -11.59
C GLN A 217 3.11 4.20 -12.41
N ARG A 218 3.82 5.29 -12.10
CA ARG A 218 5.13 5.57 -12.74
C ARG A 218 6.18 4.54 -12.39
N LEU A 219 6.12 3.97 -11.19
CA LEU A 219 7.02 2.89 -10.79
C LEU A 219 6.73 1.59 -11.56
N MET A 220 5.44 1.33 -11.83
CA MET A 220 5.00 0.09 -12.49
C MET A 220 5.18 0.09 -14.02
N ASN A 221 5.38 1.26 -14.65
CA ASN A 221 5.60 1.42 -16.09
C ASN A 221 7.08 1.48 -16.44
#